data_f419031eab39eb731a7e5d4b723af597
#
_entry.id   f419031eab39eb731a7e5d4b723af597
#
_cell.length_a   1.000
_cell.length_b   1.000
_cell.length_c   1.000
_cell.angle_alpha   90.00
_cell.angle_beta   90.00
_cell.angle_gamma   90.00
#
_symmetry.space_group_name_H-M   'P 1'
#
loop_
_entity.id
_entity.type
_entity.pdbx_description
1 polymer ?
#
loop_
_entity_poly.entity_id
_entity_poly.type
_entity_poly.pdbx_seq_one_letter_code
_entity_poly.pdbx_strand_id
1 'polypeptide(L)'
;MNKKNEKILYLPNPRGFCAGVERAINIVELSLEKYGPPIYVRHEIVHNPWVVKDLEKKGVIFVDELSDIPDGERVIFSAHGVSSEVKSEANSKKMDFTDATCPLVLKVHFEAKRHFDNGLHIFLIGHKGHPEVDGTMGQIPKNSITLLENEDDINKINERKYDKVALITQTTLSVDDTARLINLLKKKFPNITEPPREDICYATTNRQMAVKSIAKKCDAI
;
A
#
# COMPACT_ATOMS: atom_id res chain seq x y z
N MET A 1 -4.85 36.83 38.75
CA MET A 1 -4.34 35.48 38.56
C MET A 1 -4.66 35.07 37.11
N ASN A 2 -3.66 35.10 36.24
CA ASN A 2 -3.85 34.63 34.84
C ASN A 2 -4.10 33.12 34.88
N LYS A 3 -5.31 32.68 34.55
CA LYS A 3 -5.55 31.29 34.19
C LYS A 3 -4.68 31.00 32.94
N LYS A 4 -3.54 30.31 33.13
CA LYS A 4 -2.83 29.69 32.02
C LYS A 4 -3.88 28.87 31.24
N ASN A 5 -4.11 29.19 29.97
CA ASN A 5 -4.89 28.36 29.08
C ASN A 5 -4.16 27.03 28.95
N GLU A 6 -4.52 26.06 29.77
CA GLU A 6 -4.01 24.70 29.65
C GLU A 6 -4.56 24.11 28.36
N LYS A 7 -3.66 23.65 27.51
CA LYS A 7 -4.00 22.90 26.28
C LYS A 7 -4.00 21.42 26.61
N ILE A 8 -5.05 20.73 26.23
CA ILE A 8 -5.17 19.28 26.40
C ILE A 8 -4.88 18.61 25.07
N LEU A 9 -3.91 17.70 25.08
CA LEU A 9 -3.58 16.87 23.92
C LEU A 9 -4.25 15.49 24.08
N TYR A 10 -5.17 15.18 23.18
CA TYR A 10 -5.77 13.84 23.10
C TYR A 10 -4.96 12.97 22.14
N LEU A 11 -4.50 11.80 22.62
CA LEU A 11 -3.80 10.81 21.81
C LEU A 11 -4.74 9.64 21.50
N PRO A 12 -5.13 9.45 20.24
CA PRO A 12 -5.99 8.31 19.88
C PRO A 12 -5.25 6.98 20.08
N ASN A 13 -6.00 5.93 20.36
CA ASN A 13 -5.48 4.58 20.51
C ASN A 13 -6.38 3.60 19.75
N PRO A 14 -5.84 2.75 18.84
CA PRO A 14 -4.41 2.48 18.60
C PRO A 14 -3.71 3.59 17.78
N ARG A 15 -2.40 3.72 18.00
CA ARG A 15 -1.47 4.60 17.28
C ARG A 15 -0.10 3.92 17.15
N GLY A 16 0.82 4.53 16.40
CA GLY A 16 2.17 3.98 16.20
C GLY A 16 2.25 3.04 15.01
N PHE A 17 3.29 2.23 14.90
CA PHE A 17 3.48 1.31 13.80
C PHE A 17 2.50 0.13 13.88
N CYS A 18 2.13 -0.41 12.71
CA CYS A 18 1.42 -1.68 12.62
C CYS A 18 2.41 -2.83 12.43
N ALA A 19 1.96 -4.06 12.62
CA ALA A 19 2.82 -5.24 12.46
C ALA A 19 3.49 -5.33 11.06
N GLY A 20 2.83 -4.86 10.00
CA GLY A 20 3.41 -4.82 8.65
C GLY A 20 4.56 -3.83 8.54
N VAL A 21 4.41 -2.64 9.12
CA VAL A 21 5.47 -1.62 9.18
C VAL A 21 6.64 -2.09 10.03
N GLU A 22 6.38 -2.58 11.24
CA GLU A 22 7.42 -3.10 12.14
C GLU A 22 8.20 -4.24 11.49
N ARG A 23 7.50 -5.19 10.83
CA ARG A 23 8.14 -6.28 10.10
C ARG A 23 9.07 -5.77 9.00
N ALA A 24 8.64 -4.78 8.22
CA ALA A 24 9.44 -4.25 7.13
C ALA A 24 10.71 -3.55 7.64
N ILE A 25 10.59 -2.74 8.69
CA ILE A 25 11.75 -2.08 9.34
C ILE A 25 12.70 -3.14 9.91
N ASN A 26 12.20 -4.13 10.64
CA ASN A 26 13.01 -5.19 11.23
C ASN A 26 13.78 -6.00 10.18
N ILE A 27 13.20 -6.25 8.99
CA ILE A 27 13.88 -6.92 7.88
C ILE A 27 15.11 -6.12 7.46
N VAL A 28 15.02 -4.80 7.35
CA VAL A 28 16.15 -3.94 6.98
C VAL A 28 17.20 -3.93 8.09
N GLU A 29 16.80 -3.79 9.34
CA GLU A 29 17.72 -3.77 10.48
C GLU A 29 18.47 -5.09 10.64
N LEU A 30 17.77 -6.22 10.54
CA LEU A 30 18.39 -7.55 10.55
C LEU A 30 19.33 -7.78 9.35
N SER A 31 19.01 -7.20 8.20
CA SER A 31 19.90 -7.27 7.04
C SER A 31 21.17 -6.46 7.25
N LEU A 32 21.07 -5.27 7.83
CA LEU A 32 22.22 -4.46 8.23
C LEU A 32 23.10 -5.18 9.26
N GLU A 33 22.48 -5.81 10.25
CA GLU A 33 23.20 -6.58 11.29
C GLU A 33 23.92 -7.78 10.70
N LYS A 34 23.28 -8.50 9.79
CA LYS A 34 23.81 -9.74 9.23
C LYS A 34 24.87 -9.52 8.16
N TYR A 35 24.70 -8.51 7.31
CA TYR A 35 25.50 -8.34 6.10
C TYR A 35 26.34 -7.06 6.09
N GLY A 36 26.07 -6.15 7.00
CA GLY A 36 26.69 -4.82 7.02
C GLY A 36 26.12 -3.88 5.95
N PRO A 37 26.45 -2.59 6.03
CA PRO A 37 26.14 -1.63 4.98
C PRO A 37 27.06 -1.79 3.76
N PRO A 38 26.62 -1.36 2.55
CA PRO A 38 25.31 -0.80 2.27
C PRO A 38 24.24 -1.88 2.10
N ILE A 39 22.99 -1.55 2.46
CA ILE A 39 21.79 -2.31 2.08
C ILE A 39 20.94 -1.43 1.19
N TYR A 40 20.61 -1.90 0.00
CA TYR A 40 19.74 -1.17 -0.92
C TYR A 40 18.27 -1.50 -0.64
N VAL A 41 17.42 -0.48 -0.67
CA VAL A 41 15.97 -0.65 -0.49
C VAL A 41 15.27 0.04 -1.65
N ARG A 42 14.46 -0.71 -2.40
CA ARG A 42 13.69 -0.16 -3.50
C ARG A 42 12.46 0.58 -2.97
N HIS A 43 12.41 1.89 -3.23
CA HIS A 43 11.53 2.88 -2.63
C HIS A 43 11.70 2.98 -1.09
N GLU A 44 11.09 3.97 -0.48
CA GLU A 44 11.04 4.07 0.98
C GLU A 44 10.47 2.77 1.58
N ILE A 45 11.12 2.23 2.60
CA ILE A 45 10.66 0.98 3.23
C ILE A 45 9.23 1.10 3.75
N VAL A 46 8.89 2.28 4.26
CA VAL A 46 7.56 2.73 4.69
C VAL A 46 7.50 4.25 4.52
N HIS A 47 6.30 4.81 4.33
CA HIS A 47 6.11 6.27 4.23
C HIS A 47 6.26 6.95 5.59
N ASN A 48 7.48 7.00 6.10
CA ASN A 48 7.83 7.71 7.32
C ASN A 48 9.22 8.33 7.20
N PRO A 49 9.33 9.65 6.96
CA PRO A 49 10.62 10.32 6.75
C PRO A 49 11.60 10.18 7.92
N TRP A 50 11.09 10.00 9.15
CA TRP A 50 11.95 9.78 10.31
C TRP A 50 12.61 8.40 10.25
N VAL A 51 11.83 7.36 9.91
CA VAL A 51 12.36 5.99 9.74
C VAL A 51 13.36 5.94 8.59
N VAL A 52 13.02 6.55 7.45
CA VAL A 52 13.92 6.62 6.28
C VAL A 52 15.25 7.24 6.67
N LYS A 53 15.25 8.44 7.29
CA LYS A 53 16.47 9.11 7.74
C LYS A 53 17.27 8.34 8.78
N ASP A 54 16.61 7.59 9.66
CA ASP A 54 17.30 6.77 10.65
C ASP A 54 18.02 5.59 9.99
N LEU A 55 17.37 4.94 9.03
CA LEU A 55 17.95 3.84 8.28
C LEU A 55 19.09 4.32 7.34
N GLU A 56 18.96 5.49 6.72
CA GLU A 56 20.05 6.11 5.94
C GLU A 56 21.31 6.32 6.78
N LYS A 57 21.17 6.82 8.02
CA LYS A 57 22.30 6.97 8.96
C LYS A 57 22.97 5.65 9.32
N LYS A 58 22.21 4.54 9.24
CA LYS A 58 22.71 3.18 9.49
C LYS A 58 23.35 2.55 8.23
N GLY A 59 23.33 3.25 7.08
CA GLY A 59 23.95 2.81 5.82
C GLY A 59 22.99 2.14 4.83
N VAL A 60 21.67 2.40 4.97
CA VAL A 60 20.70 2.03 3.94
C VAL A 60 20.73 3.06 2.82
N ILE A 61 20.62 2.59 1.59
CA ILE A 61 20.51 3.41 0.37
C ILE A 61 19.16 3.12 -0.26
N PHE A 62 18.31 4.14 -0.31
CA PHE A 62 17.02 4.04 -1.00
C PHE A 62 17.20 4.37 -2.47
N VAL A 63 16.61 3.54 -3.34
CA VAL A 63 16.69 3.67 -4.80
C VAL A 63 15.29 3.51 -5.41
N ASP A 64 15.07 4.12 -6.56
CA ASP A 64 13.80 3.99 -7.28
C ASP A 64 13.83 2.81 -8.24
N GLU A 65 14.96 2.56 -8.91
CA GLU A 65 15.08 1.52 -9.92
C GLU A 65 16.19 0.51 -9.57
N LEU A 66 16.02 -0.74 -10.03
CA LEU A 66 17.02 -1.79 -9.82
C LEU A 66 18.33 -1.53 -10.57
N SER A 67 18.30 -0.70 -11.62
CA SER A 67 19.47 -0.25 -12.37
C SER A 67 20.42 0.64 -11.56
N ASP A 68 19.92 1.26 -10.50
CA ASP A 68 20.71 2.15 -9.63
C ASP A 68 21.51 1.36 -8.58
N ILE A 69 21.32 0.03 -8.54
CA ILE A 69 22.01 -0.86 -7.61
C ILE A 69 23.22 -1.49 -8.30
N PRO A 70 24.43 -1.38 -7.73
CA PRO A 70 25.60 -2.03 -8.27
C PRO A 70 25.46 -3.56 -8.32
N ASP A 71 26.15 -4.19 -9.27
CA ASP A 71 26.15 -5.65 -9.41
C ASP A 71 26.65 -6.35 -8.14
N GLY A 72 25.94 -7.38 -7.73
CA GLY A 72 26.28 -8.19 -6.54
C GLY A 72 25.78 -7.64 -5.22
N GLU A 73 25.19 -6.45 -5.22
CA GLU A 73 24.61 -5.86 -4.02
C GLU A 73 23.24 -6.45 -3.69
N ARG A 74 22.87 -6.33 -2.42
CA ARG A 74 21.60 -6.85 -1.90
C ARG A 74 20.51 -5.79 -1.92
N VAL A 75 19.31 -6.18 -2.35
CA VAL A 75 18.14 -5.30 -2.37
C VAL A 75 17.00 -5.83 -1.50
N ILE A 76 16.28 -4.91 -0.86
CA ILE A 76 15.04 -5.19 -0.14
C ILE A 76 13.89 -4.48 -0.85
N PHE A 77 12.83 -5.22 -1.16
CA PHE A 77 11.59 -4.63 -1.66
C PHE A 77 10.76 -4.11 -0.49
N SER A 78 10.27 -2.88 -0.60
CA SER A 78 9.56 -2.18 0.47
C SER A 78 8.24 -2.85 0.87
N ALA A 79 7.65 -2.37 1.97
CA ALA A 79 6.36 -2.84 2.47
C ALA A 79 5.21 -2.68 1.46
N HIS A 80 5.34 -1.77 0.50
CA HIS A 80 4.34 -1.46 -0.52
C HIS A 80 4.21 -2.54 -1.62
N GLY A 81 5.20 -3.43 -1.71
CA GLY A 81 5.25 -4.44 -2.77
C GLY A 81 5.80 -3.91 -4.08
N VAL A 82 6.04 -4.81 -5.00
CA VAL A 82 6.59 -4.53 -6.33
C VAL A 82 5.82 -5.30 -7.40
N SER A 83 5.88 -4.83 -8.65
CA SER A 83 5.28 -5.51 -9.78
C SER A 83 5.96 -6.86 -10.08
N SER A 84 5.27 -7.70 -10.84
CA SER A 84 5.84 -8.97 -11.34
C SER A 84 7.06 -8.73 -12.25
N GLU A 85 7.09 -7.61 -12.98
CA GLU A 85 8.22 -7.21 -13.84
C GLU A 85 9.48 -6.94 -13.02
N VAL A 86 9.37 -6.20 -11.91
CA VAL A 86 10.49 -5.90 -11.01
C VAL A 86 11.07 -7.19 -10.41
N LYS A 87 10.21 -8.14 -9.99
CA LYS A 87 10.68 -9.44 -9.50
C LYS A 87 11.39 -10.25 -10.60
N SER A 88 10.86 -10.23 -11.80
CA SER A 88 11.47 -10.90 -12.95
C SER A 88 12.82 -10.28 -13.33
N GLU A 89 12.93 -8.95 -13.29
CA GLU A 89 14.18 -8.23 -13.51
C GLU A 89 15.23 -8.60 -12.46
N ALA A 90 14.89 -8.56 -11.17
CA ALA A 90 15.79 -8.95 -10.10
C ALA A 90 16.29 -10.40 -10.27
N ASN A 91 15.40 -11.33 -10.64
CA ASN A 91 15.75 -12.71 -10.90
C ASN A 91 16.68 -12.83 -12.15
N SER A 92 16.40 -12.12 -13.23
CA SER A 92 17.22 -12.15 -14.45
C SER A 92 18.64 -11.62 -14.21
N LYS A 93 18.77 -10.61 -13.37
CA LYS A 93 20.03 -10.03 -12.91
C LYS A 93 20.70 -10.85 -11.81
N LYS A 94 20.09 -11.96 -11.37
CA LYS A 94 20.57 -12.81 -10.25
C LYS A 94 20.85 -12.01 -8.97
N MET A 95 20.05 -10.97 -8.72
CA MET A 95 20.19 -10.16 -7.52
C MET A 95 19.76 -10.97 -6.29
N ASP A 96 20.48 -10.80 -5.19
CA ASP A 96 20.05 -11.31 -3.89
C ASP A 96 19.03 -10.34 -3.28
N PHE A 97 17.75 -10.70 -3.34
CA PHE A 97 16.70 -9.83 -2.84
C PHE A 97 15.89 -10.43 -1.69
N THR A 98 15.45 -9.56 -0.79
CA THR A 98 14.51 -9.89 0.29
C THR A 98 13.20 -9.12 0.10
N ASP A 99 12.08 -9.81 0.16
CA ASP A 99 10.76 -9.20 -0.02
C ASP A 99 10.15 -8.82 1.34
N ALA A 100 10.12 -7.53 1.65
CA ALA A 100 9.51 -6.98 2.86
C ALA A 100 8.03 -6.57 2.67
N THR A 101 7.42 -6.90 1.52
CA THR A 101 6.01 -6.58 1.24
C THR A 101 5.10 -6.97 2.39
N CYS A 102 4.23 -6.06 2.81
CA CYS A 102 3.24 -6.32 3.83
C CYS A 102 2.33 -7.50 3.42
N PRO A 103 2.06 -8.48 4.30
CA PRO A 103 1.19 -9.62 3.97
C PRO A 103 -0.22 -9.22 3.48
N LEU A 104 -0.74 -8.07 3.95
CA LEU A 104 -2.04 -7.57 3.49
C LEU A 104 -1.98 -6.99 2.08
N VAL A 105 -0.85 -6.40 1.68
CA VAL A 105 -0.60 -6.00 0.28
C VAL A 105 -0.45 -7.23 -0.61
N LEU A 106 0.29 -8.25 -0.15
CA LEU A 106 0.39 -9.53 -0.87
C LEU A 106 -0.98 -10.17 -1.10
N LYS A 107 -1.91 -10.07 -0.12
CA LYS A 107 -3.29 -10.53 -0.29
C LYS A 107 -3.94 -9.86 -1.51
N VAL A 108 -3.84 -8.54 -1.63
CA VAL A 108 -4.41 -7.79 -2.76
C VAL A 108 -3.76 -8.20 -4.09
N HIS A 109 -2.44 -8.40 -4.12
CA HIS A 109 -1.72 -8.92 -5.29
C HIS A 109 -2.25 -10.31 -5.72
N PHE A 110 -2.46 -11.22 -4.76
CA PHE A 110 -3.02 -12.56 -5.05
C PHE A 110 -4.47 -12.47 -5.54
N GLU A 111 -5.27 -11.58 -4.99
CA GLU A 111 -6.65 -11.38 -5.44
C GLU A 111 -6.71 -10.81 -6.85
N ALA A 112 -5.85 -9.84 -7.18
CA ALA A 112 -5.72 -9.33 -8.54
C ALA A 112 -5.42 -10.46 -9.54
N LYS A 113 -4.42 -11.30 -9.25
CA LYS A 113 -4.08 -12.47 -10.10
C LYS A 113 -5.23 -13.45 -10.20
N ARG A 114 -5.85 -13.83 -9.08
CA ARG A 114 -6.97 -14.77 -9.06
C ARG A 114 -8.16 -14.27 -9.89
N HIS A 115 -8.51 -13.00 -9.79
CA HIS A 115 -9.59 -12.42 -10.57
C HIS A 115 -9.27 -12.39 -12.06
N PHE A 116 -8.03 -12.03 -12.40
CA PHE A 116 -7.55 -12.06 -13.77
C PHE A 116 -7.60 -13.48 -14.36
N ASP A 117 -7.11 -14.48 -13.63
CA ASP A 117 -7.11 -15.89 -14.08
C ASP A 117 -8.53 -16.44 -14.26
N ASN A 118 -9.52 -15.88 -13.55
CA ASN A 118 -10.94 -16.19 -13.73
C ASN A 118 -11.62 -15.35 -14.82
N GLY A 119 -10.87 -14.57 -15.60
CA GLY A 119 -11.37 -13.79 -16.72
C GLY A 119 -12.16 -12.53 -16.33
N LEU A 120 -11.97 -12.01 -15.11
CA LEU A 120 -12.61 -10.77 -14.67
C LEU A 120 -11.71 -9.57 -14.99
N HIS A 121 -12.34 -8.46 -15.41
CA HIS A 121 -11.68 -7.17 -15.41
C HIS A 121 -11.68 -6.61 -14.00
N ILE A 122 -10.56 -6.01 -13.55
CA ILE A 122 -10.39 -5.54 -12.18
C ILE A 122 -10.51 -4.02 -12.12
N PHE A 123 -11.36 -3.52 -11.22
CA PHE A 123 -11.36 -2.13 -10.79
C PHE A 123 -10.59 -2.02 -9.49
N LEU A 124 -9.51 -1.24 -9.50
CA LEU A 124 -8.69 -0.95 -8.33
C LEU A 124 -9.00 0.46 -7.84
N ILE A 125 -9.55 0.60 -6.63
CA ILE A 125 -9.67 1.90 -5.98
C ILE A 125 -8.34 2.20 -5.28
N GLY A 126 -7.70 3.34 -5.62
CA GLY A 126 -6.39 3.70 -5.07
C GLY A 126 -5.90 5.05 -5.59
N HIS A 127 -4.72 5.45 -5.15
CA HIS A 127 -4.08 6.70 -5.55
C HIS A 127 -3.03 6.47 -6.63
N LYS A 128 -3.16 7.13 -7.75
CA LYS A 128 -2.19 7.06 -8.86
C LYS A 128 -0.79 7.45 -8.40
N GLY A 129 0.21 6.67 -8.81
CA GLY A 129 1.62 6.89 -8.46
C GLY A 129 1.99 6.45 -7.04
N HIS A 130 1.07 5.86 -6.29
CA HIS A 130 1.41 5.24 -5.01
C HIS A 130 2.08 3.88 -5.27
N PRO A 131 3.25 3.56 -4.63
CA PRO A 131 3.99 2.31 -4.89
C PRO A 131 3.16 1.03 -4.72
N GLU A 132 2.23 0.99 -3.76
CA GLU A 132 1.32 -0.15 -3.55
C GLU A 132 0.38 -0.33 -4.75
N VAL A 133 -0.13 0.76 -5.31
CA VAL A 133 -1.02 0.75 -6.49
C VAL A 133 -0.25 0.28 -7.72
N ASP A 134 0.94 0.84 -7.96
CA ASP A 134 1.80 0.46 -9.08
C ASP A 134 2.23 -1.01 -8.96
N GLY A 135 2.58 -1.45 -7.75
CA GLY A 135 2.90 -2.85 -7.44
C GLY A 135 1.73 -3.81 -7.71
N THR A 136 0.51 -3.42 -7.33
CA THR A 136 -0.71 -4.21 -7.54
C THR A 136 -1.09 -4.26 -9.04
N MET A 137 -1.11 -3.11 -9.71
CA MET A 137 -1.40 -3.04 -11.14
C MET A 137 -0.40 -3.84 -11.97
N GLY A 138 0.86 -3.86 -11.56
CA GLY A 138 1.93 -4.63 -12.20
C GLY A 138 1.90 -6.13 -11.92
N GLN A 139 0.88 -6.67 -11.24
CA GLN A 139 0.73 -8.13 -11.06
C GLN A 139 0.09 -8.82 -12.27
N ILE A 140 -0.62 -8.09 -13.10
CA ILE A 140 -1.43 -8.59 -14.22
C ILE A 140 -1.26 -7.67 -15.45
N PRO A 141 -1.68 -8.09 -16.65
CA PRO A 141 -1.59 -7.25 -17.84
C PRO A 141 -2.36 -5.93 -17.68
N LYS A 142 -1.76 -4.83 -18.16
CA LYS A 142 -2.29 -3.46 -18.03
C LYS A 142 -3.74 -3.29 -18.49
N ASN A 143 -4.16 -4.04 -19.52
CA ASN A 143 -5.52 -3.95 -20.07
C ASN A 143 -6.57 -4.67 -19.20
N SER A 144 -6.18 -5.39 -18.16
CA SER A 144 -7.06 -6.20 -17.31
C SER A 144 -7.43 -5.52 -16.01
N ILE A 145 -6.85 -4.34 -15.75
CA ILE A 145 -7.07 -3.57 -14.53
C ILE A 145 -7.24 -2.08 -14.85
N THR A 146 -8.18 -1.43 -14.17
CA THR A 146 -8.44 0.01 -14.27
C THR A 146 -8.38 0.64 -12.90
N LEU A 147 -7.54 1.66 -12.74
CA LEU A 147 -7.45 2.46 -11.52
C LEU A 147 -8.61 3.46 -11.47
N LEU A 148 -9.22 3.58 -10.28
CA LEU A 148 -10.29 4.52 -9.96
C LEU A 148 -9.87 5.32 -8.73
N GLU A 149 -9.73 6.64 -8.88
CA GLU A 149 -9.34 7.51 -7.78
C GLU A 149 -10.53 8.26 -7.16
N ASN A 150 -11.57 8.49 -7.96
CA ASN A 150 -12.71 9.34 -7.59
C ASN A 150 -14.00 8.95 -8.33
N GLU A 151 -15.08 9.68 -8.03
CA GLU A 151 -16.40 9.45 -8.64
C GLU A 151 -16.42 9.71 -10.15
N ASP A 152 -15.65 10.67 -10.62
CA ASP A 152 -15.58 11.01 -12.06
C ASP A 152 -14.99 9.86 -12.87
N ASP A 153 -14.02 9.14 -12.33
CA ASP A 153 -13.45 7.96 -12.97
C ASP A 153 -14.50 6.87 -13.12
N ILE A 154 -15.30 6.64 -12.08
CA ILE A 154 -16.41 5.67 -12.11
C ILE A 154 -17.46 6.09 -13.15
N ASN A 155 -17.81 7.38 -13.20
CA ASN A 155 -18.80 7.90 -14.14
C ASN A 155 -18.39 7.73 -15.59
N LYS A 156 -17.10 7.82 -15.90
CA LYS A 156 -16.53 7.62 -17.27
C LYS A 156 -16.50 6.17 -17.73
N ILE A 157 -16.72 5.18 -16.85
CA ILE A 157 -16.70 3.76 -17.24
C ILE A 157 -17.87 3.47 -18.19
N ASN A 158 -17.56 2.89 -19.33
CA ASN A 158 -18.56 2.32 -20.22
C ASN A 158 -18.86 0.87 -19.81
N GLU A 159 -20.00 0.62 -19.19
CA GLU A 159 -20.40 -0.68 -18.63
C GLU A 159 -20.45 -1.79 -19.68
N ARG A 160 -20.86 -1.45 -20.91
CA ARG A 160 -20.99 -2.43 -22.02
C ARG A 160 -19.66 -3.06 -22.44
N LYS A 161 -18.56 -2.54 -21.94
CA LYS A 161 -17.21 -3.01 -22.25
C LYS A 161 -16.78 -4.20 -21.39
N TYR A 162 -17.51 -4.49 -20.32
CA TYR A 162 -17.12 -5.45 -19.28
C TYR A 162 -18.25 -6.42 -18.95
N ASP A 163 -18.03 -7.72 -19.21
CA ASP A 163 -19.01 -8.78 -18.88
C ASP A 163 -18.92 -9.20 -17.41
N LYS A 164 -17.69 -9.36 -16.93
CA LYS A 164 -17.41 -9.78 -15.55
C LYS A 164 -16.36 -8.88 -14.94
N VAL A 165 -16.65 -8.38 -13.76
CA VAL A 165 -15.77 -7.43 -13.09
C VAL A 165 -15.52 -7.82 -11.62
N ALA A 166 -14.36 -7.46 -11.12
CA ALA A 166 -13.99 -7.58 -9.71
C ALA A 166 -13.53 -6.24 -9.17
N LEU A 167 -13.66 -6.06 -7.87
CA LEU A 167 -13.21 -4.91 -7.11
C LEU A 167 -12.07 -5.33 -6.19
N ILE A 168 -11.02 -4.54 -6.15
CA ILE A 168 -9.99 -4.55 -5.11
C ILE A 168 -9.67 -3.11 -4.71
N THR A 169 -9.04 -2.92 -3.54
CA THR A 169 -8.66 -1.57 -3.09
C THR A 169 -7.23 -1.53 -2.56
N GLN A 170 -6.63 -0.36 -2.59
CA GLN A 170 -5.41 -0.07 -1.83
C GLN A 170 -5.69 -0.23 -0.33
N THR A 171 -4.68 -0.68 0.44
CA THR A 171 -4.86 -1.06 1.86
C THR A 171 -4.94 0.13 2.82
N THR A 172 -4.58 1.33 2.38
CA THR A 172 -4.42 2.52 3.25
C THR A 172 -5.31 3.71 2.84
N LEU A 173 -6.52 3.43 2.40
CA LEU A 173 -7.50 4.45 2.00
C LEU A 173 -8.37 4.97 3.17
N SER A 174 -9.04 6.09 2.93
CA SER A 174 -10.18 6.52 3.76
C SER A 174 -11.31 5.50 3.67
N VAL A 175 -11.73 4.97 4.82
CA VAL A 175 -12.81 3.97 4.87
C VAL A 175 -14.12 4.54 4.33
N ASP A 176 -14.47 5.79 4.73
CA ASP A 176 -15.74 6.41 4.34
C ASP A 176 -15.76 6.75 2.84
N ASP A 177 -14.68 7.32 2.32
CA ASP A 177 -14.60 7.70 0.90
C ASP A 177 -14.57 6.46 0.01
N THR A 178 -13.84 5.42 0.41
CA THR A 178 -13.80 4.14 -0.31
C THR A 178 -15.18 3.48 -0.32
N ALA A 179 -15.90 3.46 0.81
CA ALA A 179 -17.26 2.92 0.86
C ALA A 179 -18.21 3.65 -0.10
N ARG A 180 -18.06 4.98 -0.24
CA ARG A 180 -18.83 5.77 -1.20
C ARG A 180 -18.56 5.35 -2.65
N LEU A 181 -17.28 5.22 -3.02
CA LEU A 181 -16.87 4.79 -4.36
C LEU A 181 -17.33 3.36 -4.66
N ILE A 182 -17.21 2.45 -3.69
CA ILE A 182 -17.69 1.07 -3.82
C ILE A 182 -19.21 1.05 -4.09
N ASN A 183 -20.00 1.85 -3.34
CA ASN A 183 -21.43 1.92 -3.53
C ASN A 183 -21.82 2.46 -4.91
N LEU A 184 -21.09 3.43 -5.46
CA LEU A 184 -21.30 3.94 -6.81
C LEU A 184 -20.97 2.86 -7.85
N LEU A 185 -19.87 2.16 -7.66
CA LEU A 185 -19.44 1.09 -8.57
C LEU A 185 -20.43 -0.08 -8.57
N LYS A 186 -20.97 -0.45 -7.40
CA LYS A 186 -22.04 -1.48 -7.27
C LYS A 186 -23.35 -1.10 -7.97
N LYS A 187 -23.72 0.18 -7.94
CA LYS A 187 -24.91 0.65 -8.70
C LYS A 187 -24.69 0.46 -10.20
N LYS A 188 -23.46 0.65 -10.67
CA LYS A 188 -23.08 0.52 -12.07
C LYS A 188 -22.89 -0.94 -12.48
N PHE A 189 -22.35 -1.76 -11.59
CA PHE A 189 -22.08 -3.19 -11.77
C PHE A 189 -22.70 -4.01 -10.62
N PRO A 190 -24.01 -4.32 -10.68
CA PRO A 190 -24.69 -5.01 -9.56
C PRO A 190 -24.10 -6.37 -9.20
N ASN A 191 -23.45 -7.03 -10.15
CA ASN A 191 -22.83 -8.36 -9.99
C ASN A 191 -21.30 -8.30 -9.85
N ILE A 192 -20.74 -7.15 -9.42
CA ILE A 192 -19.30 -7.03 -9.21
C ILE A 192 -18.82 -8.00 -8.12
N THR A 193 -17.75 -8.73 -8.40
CA THR A 193 -17.12 -9.61 -7.42
C THR A 193 -16.32 -8.77 -6.43
N GLU A 194 -16.68 -8.84 -5.16
CA GLU A 194 -15.97 -8.17 -4.07
C GLU A 194 -14.91 -9.09 -3.45
N PRO A 195 -13.87 -8.52 -2.80
CA PRO A 195 -12.93 -9.32 -2.03
C PRO A 195 -13.67 -10.01 -0.87
N PRO A 196 -13.31 -11.26 -0.53
CA PRO A 196 -13.96 -12.03 0.55
C PRO A 196 -13.76 -11.41 1.94
N ARG A 197 -12.79 -10.54 2.08
CA ARG A 197 -12.53 -9.67 3.24
C ARG A 197 -12.10 -8.31 2.72
N GLU A 198 -12.43 -7.25 3.44
CA GLU A 198 -12.02 -5.88 3.11
C GLU A 198 -10.50 -5.80 2.86
N ASP A 199 -10.10 -5.05 1.83
CA ASP A 199 -8.70 -4.83 1.48
C ASP A 199 -8.09 -3.73 2.35
N ILE A 200 -8.88 -2.72 2.77
CA ILE A 200 -8.40 -1.72 3.71
C ILE A 200 -7.97 -2.42 4.98
N CYS A 201 -6.70 -2.26 5.33
CA CYS A 201 -6.11 -3.02 6.42
C CYS A 201 -6.69 -2.61 7.78
N TYR A 202 -6.77 -3.57 8.70
CA TYR A 202 -7.30 -3.36 10.05
C TYR A 202 -6.60 -2.20 10.79
N ALA A 203 -5.31 -1.99 10.54
CA ALA A 203 -4.57 -0.91 11.17
C ALA A 203 -5.03 0.46 10.69
N THR A 204 -5.33 0.60 9.39
CA THR A 204 -5.91 1.81 8.79
C THR A 204 -7.30 2.07 9.35
N THR A 205 -8.17 1.06 9.33
CA THR A 205 -9.53 1.16 9.86
C THR A 205 -9.54 1.53 11.34
N ASN A 206 -8.79 0.81 12.18
CA ASN A 206 -8.77 1.04 13.62
C ASN A 206 -8.23 2.44 13.97
N ARG A 207 -7.21 2.94 13.26
CA ARG A 207 -6.68 4.28 13.50
C ARG A 207 -7.68 5.37 13.11
N GLN A 208 -8.37 5.23 11.98
CA GLN A 208 -9.42 6.16 11.58
C GLN A 208 -10.56 6.17 12.62
N MET A 209 -11.00 5.00 13.09
CA MET A 209 -12.02 4.89 14.14
C MET A 209 -11.54 5.55 15.45
N ALA A 210 -10.29 5.34 15.85
CA ALA A 210 -9.72 5.93 17.06
C ALA A 210 -9.69 7.47 16.99
N VAL A 211 -9.29 8.05 15.84
CA VAL A 211 -9.33 9.50 15.62
C VAL A 211 -10.77 10.01 15.65
N LYS A 212 -11.71 9.37 14.93
CA LYS A 212 -13.12 9.76 14.91
C LYS A 212 -13.76 9.74 16.30
N SER A 213 -13.35 8.80 17.17
CA SER A 213 -13.90 8.69 18.54
C SER A 213 -13.55 9.87 19.45
N ILE A 214 -12.43 10.54 19.19
CA ILE A 214 -11.99 11.69 19.99
C ILE A 214 -12.24 13.04 19.29
N ALA A 215 -12.45 13.03 17.97
CA ALA A 215 -12.57 14.24 17.15
C ALA A 215 -13.56 15.28 17.72
N LYS A 216 -14.72 14.82 18.20
CA LYS A 216 -15.77 15.68 18.78
C LYS A 216 -15.36 16.38 20.11
N LYS A 217 -14.26 15.96 20.72
CA LYS A 217 -13.72 16.51 21.98
C LYS A 217 -12.58 17.51 21.74
N CYS A 218 -12.18 17.70 20.47
CA CYS A 218 -11.05 18.51 20.08
C CYS A 218 -11.52 19.78 19.37
N ASP A 219 -10.87 20.89 19.65
CA ASP A 219 -11.06 22.15 18.92
C ASP A 219 -10.29 22.16 17.58
N ALA A 220 -9.29 21.28 17.46
CA ALA A 220 -8.49 21.04 16.24
C ALA A 220 -8.01 19.59 16.19
N ILE A 221 -7.83 19.08 14.96
CA ILE A 221 -7.30 17.73 14.66
C ILE A 221 -6.16 17.89 13.66
#